data_b70e49d67fecd933411003a8c66e3f85
#
_entry.id   b70e49d67fecd933411003a8c66e3f85
#
_cell.length_a   1.000
_cell.length_b   1.000
_cell.length_c   1.000
_cell.angle_alpha   90.00
_cell.angle_beta   90.00
_cell.angle_gamma   90.00
#
_symmetry.space_group_name_H-M   'P 1'
#
loop_
_entity.id
_entity.type
_entity.pdbx_description
1 polymer ?
#
loop_
_entity_poly.entity_id
_entity_poly.type
_entity_poly.pdbx_seq_one_letter_code
_entity_poly.pdbx_strand_id
1 'polypeptide(L)'
;MNPPDVARDYDARGSAAAYSVLIELGQVLGAYRQKFVIVGGAVPWLLMPNVRPAHIGTLDVDLNLSPEALSAGEYATLIESLETAGYERGVDDLKPFQLRRWVHLDEGAPIAILIDLMMPDDAKTRKNRPPLVDGLRVIEASGGRVALDHNVVRHIEGRMPDGRNNSVDLLVASIPAFLVMKGYALIGRDKKKDAYDIYFSVRNFDGGPVVLAEACKELLADESVAMGYRNIASKFRHEEDFGPQTVKAFLTESDALGDMTPDQIQVDAFMQVRVWLRALNLMIETP
;
A
#
# COMPACT_ATOMS: atom_id res chain seq x y z
N MET A 1 4.82 16.02 -8.05
CA MET A 1 5.12 16.20 -6.60
C MET A 1 6.07 15.07 -6.20
N ASN A 2 7.17 15.35 -5.50
CA ASN A 2 8.00 14.28 -4.97
C ASN A 2 7.26 13.59 -3.82
N PRO A 3 7.35 12.25 -3.67
CA PRO A 3 6.74 11.56 -2.54
C PRO A 3 7.35 12.07 -1.22
N PRO A 4 6.56 12.13 -0.15
CA PRO A 4 7.05 12.50 1.17
C PRO A 4 8.19 11.58 1.61
N ASP A 5 9.24 12.17 2.18
CA ASP A 5 10.49 11.46 2.50
C ASP A 5 10.59 11.06 3.98
N VAL A 6 9.84 11.71 4.85
CA VAL A 6 9.80 11.49 6.30
C VAL A 6 8.37 11.43 6.83
N ALA A 7 8.20 10.81 8.01
CA ALA A 7 6.87 10.55 8.58
C ALA A 7 6.08 11.84 8.90
N ARG A 8 6.73 12.92 9.28
CA ARG A 8 6.06 14.22 9.54
C ARG A 8 5.36 14.82 8.34
N ASP A 9 5.72 14.39 7.12
CA ASP A 9 5.08 14.88 5.89
C ASP A 9 3.70 14.26 5.67
N TYR A 10 3.36 13.22 6.45
CA TYR A 10 2.06 12.56 6.45
C TYR A 10 1.18 13.17 7.53
N ASP A 11 0.55 14.30 7.22
CA ASP A 11 -0.31 14.99 8.17
C ASP A 11 -1.71 14.35 8.30
N ALA A 12 -2.41 14.71 9.39
CA ALA A 12 -3.74 14.20 9.67
C ALA A 12 -4.77 14.63 8.61
N ARG A 13 -4.58 15.81 7.98
CA ARG A 13 -5.48 16.31 6.94
C ARG A 13 -5.33 15.51 5.65
N GLY A 14 -4.09 15.24 5.22
CA GLY A 14 -3.82 14.40 4.06
C GLY A 14 -4.38 13.00 4.23
N SER A 15 -4.18 12.40 5.40
CA SER A 15 -4.74 11.08 5.73
C SER A 15 -6.26 11.09 5.74
N ALA A 16 -6.91 12.13 6.31
CA ALA A 16 -8.38 12.26 6.27
C ALA A 16 -8.90 12.42 4.83
N ALA A 17 -8.20 13.17 3.99
CA ALA A 17 -8.53 13.33 2.58
C ALA A 17 -8.41 11.99 1.81
N ALA A 18 -7.33 11.23 2.03
CA ALA A 18 -7.16 9.91 1.44
C ALA A 18 -8.25 8.93 1.89
N TYR A 19 -8.63 8.97 3.16
CA TYR A 19 -9.73 8.14 3.68
C TYR A 19 -11.08 8.46 3.03
N SER A 20 -11.38 9.76 2.84
CA SER A 20 -12.61 10.18 2.16
C SER A 20 -12.65 9.71 0.70
N VAL A 21 -11.50 9.71 0.02
CA VAL A 21 -11.35 9.19 -1.35
C VAL A 21 -11.54 7.68 -1.40
N LEU A 22 -11.05 6.91 -0.42
CA LEU A 22 -11.28 5.46 -0.34
C LEU A 22 -12.77 5.14 -0.25
N ILE A 23 -13.56 5.91 0.53
CA ILE A 23 -15.01 5.73 0.61
C ILE A 23 -15.68 6.06 -0.74
N GLU A 24 -15.29 7.18 -1.38
CA GLU A 24 -15.81 7.55 -2.70
C GLU A 24 -15.49 6.50 -3.77
N LEU A 25 -14.26 5.97 -3.79
CA LEU A 25 -13.85 4.88 -4.68
C LEU A 25 -14.72 3.64 -4.50
N GLY A 26 -14.99 3.24 -3.27
CA GLY A 26 -15.88 2.11 -2.98
C GLY A 26 -17.31 2.33 -3.49
N GLN A 27 -17.81 3.55 -3.47
CA GLN A 27 -19.11 3.91 -4.02
C GLN A 27 -19.08 3.95 -5.55
N VAL A 28 -18.17 4.71 -6.13
CA VAL A 28 -18.09 4.93 -7.60
C VAL A 28 -17.79 3.61 -8.32
N LEU A 29 -16.91 2.81 -7.75
CA LEU A 29 -16.50 1.52 -8.30
C LEU A 29 -17.29 0.34 -7.74
N GLY A 30 -18.43 0.56 -7.10
CA GLY A 30 -19.22 -0.50 -6.45
C GLY A 30 -19.59 -1.66 -7.36
N ALA A 31 -19.87 -1.41 -8.65
CA ALA A 31 -20.11 -2.43 -9.67
C ALA A 31 -18.85 -3.25 -10.02
N TYR A 32 -17.67 -2.73 -9.70
CA TYR A 32 -16.36 -3.33 -9.99
C TYR A 32 -15.66 -3.81 -8.71
N ARG A 33 -16.33 -3.81 -7.55
CA ARG A 33 -15.72 -4.07 -6.24
C ARG A 33 -14.87 -5.35 -6.14
N GLN A 34 -15.14 -6.35 -6.98
CA GLN A 34 -14.38 -7.60 -7.03
C GLN A 34 -13.32 -7.62 -8.13
N LYS A 35 -13.12 -6.51 -8.82
CA LYS A 35 -12.21 -6.40 -9.96
C LYS A 35 -10.97 -5.57 -9.65
N PHE A 36 -10.84 -5.12 -8.42
CA PHE A 36 -9.65 -4.43 -7.90
C PHE A 36 -9.46 -4.70 -6.41
N VAL A 37 -8.24 -4.51 -5.96
CA VAL A 37 -7.84 -4.63 -4.54
C VAL A 37 -7.05 -3.39 -4.16
N ILE A 38 -7.34 -2.83 -2.99
CA ILE A 38 -6.53 -1.76 -2.39
C ILE A 38 -5.21 -2.37 -1.93
N VAL A 39 -4.11 -1.75 -2.37
CA VAL A 39 -2.75 -2.14 -2.00
C VAL A 39 -1.97 -0.94 -1.47
N GLY A 40 -0.66 -1.05 -1.34
CA GLY A 40 0.19 0.08 -0.94
C GLY A 40 0.02 0.52 0.51
N GLY A 41 0.32 1.78 0.79
CA GLY A 41 0.37 2.34 2.15
C GLY A 41 -0.95 2.37 2.90
N ALA A 42 -2.08 2.21 2.21
CA ALA A 42 -3.40 2.13 2.82
C ALA A 42 -3.63 0.81 3.58
N VAL A 43 -2.94 -0.28 3.21
CA VAL A 43 -3.19 -1.63 3.75
C VAL A 43 -3.02 -1.70 5.26
N PRO A 44 -1.83 -1.42 5.86
CA PRO A 44 -1.68 -1.49 7.31
C PRO A 44 -2.55 -0.48 8.04
N TRP A 45 -2.78 0.69 7.46
CA TRP A 45 -3.65 1.70 8.02
C TRP A 45 -5.11 1.23 8.13
N LEU A 46 -5.64 0.57 7.09
CA LEU A 46 -7.00 0.04 7.09
C LEU A 46 -7.17 -1.21 7.94
N LEU A 47 -6.18 -2.10 7.96
CA LEU A 47 -6.29 -3.40 8.63
C LEU A 47 -5.89 -3.37 10.10
N MET A 48 -5.14 -2.36 10.55
CA MET A 48 -4.63 -2.24 11.92
C MET A 48 -5.03 -0.90 12.58
N PRO A 49 -6.33 -0.49 12.57
CA PRO A 49 -6.76 0.84 12.99
C PRO A 49 -6.61 1.11 14.49
N ASN A 50 -6.52 0.04 15.30
CA ASN A 50 -6.49 0.13 16.76
C ASN A 50 -5.07 0.13 17.34
N VAL A 51 -4.04 0.02 16.52
CA VAL A 51 -2.64 0.03 16.95
C VAL A 51 -2.25 1.42 17.47
N ARG A 52 -1.38 1.45 18.48
CA ARG A 52 -0.82 2.70 19.03
C ARG A 52 0.70 2.57 19.20
N PRO A 53 1.52 3.52 18.70
CA PRO A 53 1.11 4.63 17.83
C PRO A 53 0.40 4.14 16.56
N ALA A 54 -0.53 4.93 16.03
CA ALA A 54 -1.24 4.58 14.80
C ALA A 54 -0.29 4.59 13.60
N HIS A 55 -0.66 3.84 12.55
CA HIS A 55 0.04 3.96 11.26
C HIS A 55 -0.08 5.40 10.74
N ILE A 56 0.99 5.93 10.16
CA ILE A 56 1.03 7.32 9.66
C ILE A 56 0.07 7.63 8.51
N GLY A 57 -0.62 6.62 7.98
CA GLY A 57 -1.55 6.77 6.86
C GLY A 57 -0.85 6.76 5.50
N THR A 58 -1.56 7.29 4.51
CA THR A 58 -1.08 7.45 3.14
C THR A 58 -1.62 8.74 2.53
N LEU A 59 -0.95 9.26 1.49
CA LEU A 59 -1.38 10.42 0.71
C LEU A 59 -1.70 10.04 -0.74
N ASP A 60 -1.57 8.78 -1.07
CA ASP A 60 -1.90 8.14 -2.34
C ASP A 60 -2.78 6.92 -2.10
N VAL A 61 -3.54 6.51 -3.10
CA VAL A 61 -4.35 5.30 -3.10
C VAL A 61 -3.93 4.43 -4.27
N ASP A 62 -3.45 3.23 -3.98
CA ASP A 62 -3.01 2.28 -4.98
C ASP A 62 -4.12 1.27 -5.28
N LEU A 63 -4.60 1.21 -6.53
CA LEU A 63 -5.60 0.26 -7.02
C LEU A 63 -4.94 -0.80 -7.89
N ASN A 64 -4.88 -2.03 -7.40
CA ASN A 64 -4.40 -3.17 -8.17
C ASN A 64 -5.58 -3.83 -8.88
N LEU A 65 -5.65 -3.68 -10.20
CA LEU A 65 -6.75 -4.12 -11.05
C LEU A 65 -6.58 -5.57 -11.48
N SER A 66 -7.68 -6.33 -11.54
CA SER A 66 -7.68 -7.70 -12.06
C SER A 66 -7.76 -7.69 -13.59
N PRO A 67 -6.72 -8.13 -14.29
CA PRO A 67 -6.70 -8.14 -15.76
C PRO A 67 -7.68 -9.16 -16.37
N GLU A 68 -8.00 -10.23 -15.64
CA GLU A 68 -8.93 -11.27 -16.08
C GLU A 68 -10.39 -10.86 -15.83
N ALA A 69 -10.64 -10.08 -14.77
CA ALA A 69 -11.98 -9.67 -14.39
C ALA A 69 -12.48 -8.45 -15.15
N LEU A 70 -11.58 -7.68 -15.78
CA LEU A 70 -11.90 -6.47 -16.53
C LEU A 70 -11.76 -6.73 -18.03
N SER A 71 -12.88 -6.76 -18.76
CA SER A 71 -12.86 -6.65 -20.21
C SER A 71 -12.41 -5.24 -20.64
N ALA A 72 -12.03 -5.10 -21.92
CA ALA A 72 -11.64 -3.81 -22.49
C ALA A 72 -12.69 -2.72 -22.26
N GLY A 73 -13.95 -3.02 -22.49
CA GLY A 73 -15.06 -2.06 -22.30
C GLY A 73 -15.29 -1.71 -20.83
N GLU A 74 -15.17 -2.67 -19.93
CA GLU A 74 -15.36 -2.43 -18.49
C GLU A 74 -14.27 -1.56 -17.90
N TYR A 75 -13.03 -1.72 -18.36
CA TYR A 75 -11.94 -0.84 -17.94
C TYR A 75 -12.21 0.61 -18.35
N ALA A 76 -12.64 0.83 -19.60
CA ALA A 76 -12.99 2.17 -20.07
C ALA A 76 -14.14 2.77 -19.25
N THR A 77 -15.19 2.00 -18.98
CA THR A 77 -16.34 2.46 -18.18
C THR A 77 -15.94 2.73 -16.72
N LEU A 78 -15.01 1.94 -16.14
CA LEU A 78 -14.46 2.21 -14.81
C LEU A 78 -13.78 3.58 -14.78
N ILE A 79 -12.93 3.88 -15.76
CA ILE A 79 -12.25 5.18 -15.85
C ILE A 79 -13.24 6.31 -16.07
N GLU A 80 -14.22 6.17 -16.99
CA GLU A 80 -15.27 7.15 -17.21
C GLU A 80 -16.08 7.44 -15.93
N SER A 81 -16.33 6.41 -15.11
CA SER A 81 -17.02 6.56 -13.83
C SER A 81 -16.21 7.41 -12.85
N LEU A 82 -14.89 7.23 -12.80
CA LEU A 82 -14.00 8.05 -12.00
C LEU A 82 -13.95 9.50 -12.52
N GLU A 83 -13.80 9.71 -13.84
CA GLU A 83 -13.82 11.06 -14.43
C GLU A 83 -15.14 11.79 -14.15
N THR A 84 -16.27 11.08 -14.25
CA THR A 84 -17.59 11.63 -13.93
C THR A 84 -17.70 12.02 -12.44
N ALA A 85 -17.03 11.31 -11.54
CA ALA A 85 -16.96 11.64 -10.14
C ALA A 85 -15.95 12.76 -9.81
N GLY A 86 -15.27 13.32 -10.82
CA GLY A 86 -14.35 14.45 -10.69
C GLY A 86 -12.90 14.07 -10.47
N TYR A 87 -12.51 12.85 -10.86
CA TYR A 87 -11.10 12.45 -10.93
C TYR A 87 -10.50 12.98 -12.24
N GLU A 88 -9.37 13.62 -12.14
CA GLU A 88 -8.63 14.20 -13.28
C GLU A 88 -7.53 13.23 -13.73
N ARG A 89 -7.30 13.14 -15.06
CA ARG A 89 -6.15 12.46 -15.66
C ARG A 89 -5.61 13.25 -16.85
N GLY A 90 -4.42 12.88 -17.32
CA GLY A 90 -3.86 13.46 -18.54
C GLY A 90 -3.49 14.93 -18.43
N VAL A 91 -3.36 15.46 -17.21
CA VAL A 91 -2.84 16.81 -16.97
C VAL A 91 -1.32 16.78 -16.79
N ASP A 92 -0.64 17.87 -17.12
CA ASP A 92 0.83 17.91 -17.28
C ASP A 92 1.65 17.44 -16.07
N ASP A 93 1.09 17.54 -14.85
CA ASP A 93 1.77 17.16 -13.61
C ASP A 93 1.46 15.73 -13.14
N LEU A 94 0.62 15.00 -13.88
CA LEU A 94 0.28 13.61 -13.58
C LEU A 94 1.05 12.63 -14.47
N LYS A 95 1.45 11.50 -13.88
CA LYS A 95 2.00 10.38 -14.63
C LYS A 95 0.89 9.65 -15.41
N PRO A 96 1.22 8.93 -16.51
CA PRO A 96 0.21 8.26 -17.33
C PRO A 96 -0.63 7.20 -16.63
N PHE A 97 -0.27 6.78 -15.43
CA PHE A 97 -0.98 5.80 -14.63
C PHE A 97 -1.72 6.42 -13.44
N GLN A 98 -1.73 7.75 -13.34
CA GLN A 98 -2.28 8.48 -12.21
C GLN A 98 -3.60 9.16 -12.56
N LEU A 99 -4.52 9.09 -11.60
CA LEU A 99 -5.63 10.03 -11.52
C LEU A 99 -5.43 10.89 -10.26
N ARG A 100 -6.07 12.06 -10.24
CA ARG A 100 -6.06 12.99 -9.12
C ARG A 100 -7.47 13.33 -8.70
N ARG A 101 -7.71 13.31 -7.39
CA ARG A 101 -8.95 13.79 -6.78
C ARG A 101 -8.64 14.95 -5.85
N TRP A 102 -9.24 16.11 -6.08
CA TRP A 102 -9.17 17.23 -5.16
C TRP A 102 -10.21 17.06 -4.05
N VAL A 103 -9.75 17.14 -2.81
CA VAL A 103 -10.58 17.02 -1.60
C VAL A 103 -10.60 18.36 -0.88
N HIS A 104 -11.79 18.86 -0.62
CA HIS A 104 -12.02 20.06 0.18
C HIS A 104 -12.44 19.63 1.58
N LEU A 105 -11.56 19.83 2.56
CA LEU A 105 -11.91 19.68 3.98
C LEU A 105 -12.46 21.01 4.50
N ASP A 106 -13.10 20.97 5.68
CA ASP A 106 -13.78 22.15 6.25
C ASP A 106 -12.81 23.34 6.45
N GLU A 107 -11.51 23.08 6.62
CA GLU A 107 -10.49 24.10 6.79
C GLU A 107 -9.28 23.89 5.86
N GLY A 108 -8.68 24.98 5.42
CA GLY A 108 -7.44 25.02 4.65
C GLY A 108 -7.61 24.82 3.15
N ALA A 109 -6.48 24.79 2.43
CA ALA A 109 -6.46 24.61 0.98
C ALA A 109 -6.91 23.19 0.59
N PRO A 110 -7.46 23.01 -0.63
CA PRO A 110 -7.75 21.69 -1.19
C PRO A 110 -6.52 20.80 -1.19
N ILE A 111 -6.73 19.50 -0.94
CA ILE A 111 -5.68 18.48 -0.93
C ILE A 111 -5.84 17.60 -2.15
N ALA A 112 -4.76 17.44 -2.92
CA ALA A 112 -4.71 16.52 -4.04
C ALA A 112 -4.40 15.11 -3.54
N ILE A 113 -5.29 14.16 -3.76
CA ILE A 113 -5.05 12.74 -3.54
C ILE A 113 -4.81 12.07 -4.89
N LEU A 114 -3.69 11.37 -5.00
CA LEU A 114 -3.33 10.62 -6.20
C LEU A 114 -3.88 9.20 -6.10
N ILE A 115 -4.35 8.69 -7.23
CA ILE A 115 -4.78 7.30 -7.38
C ILE A 115 -3.88 6.67 -8.43
N ASP A 116 -3.06 5.71 -8.00
CA ASP A 116 -2.16 4.96 -8.86
C ASP A 116 -2.84 3.67 -9.33
N LEU A 117 -2.99 3.53 -10.65
CA LEU A 117 -3.53 2.33 -11.25
C LEU A 117 -2.42 1.33 -11.56
N MET A 118 -2.55 0.10 -11.08
CA MET A 118 -1.59 -0.95 -11.32
C MET A 118 -2.26 -2.28 -11.66
N MET A 119 -1.48 -3.18 -12.27
CA MET A 119 -1.87 -4.56 -12.54
C MET A 119 -0.69 -5.48 -12.22
N PRO A 120 -0.94 -6.77 -11.93
CA PRO A 120 0.12 -7.75 -11.78
C PRO A 120 1.09 -7.75 -12.97
N ASP A 121 2.39 -7.88 -12.72
CA ASP A 121 3.43 -7.96 -13.74
C ASP A 121 3.38 -9.27 -14.56
N ASP A 122 2.81 -10.33 -13.98
CA ASP A 122 2.52 -11.59 -14.65
C ASP A 122 1.25 -11.54 -15.52
N ALA A 123 0.48 -10.48 -15.41
CA ALA A 123 -0.65 -10.27 -16.30
C ALA A 123 -0.13 -10.32 -17.74
N LYS A 124 -0.54 -11.36 -18.49
CA LYS A 124 -0.18 -11.56 -19.91
C LYS A 124 -0.80 -10.51 -20.82
N THR A 125 -0.87 -9.29 -20.33
CA THR A 125 -1.13 -8.12 -21.12
C THR A 125 0.13 -7.90 -21.93
N ARG A 126 0.13 -8.44 -23.16
CA ARG A 126 1.18 -8.20 -24.14
C ARG A 126 1.65 -6.77 -24.03
N LYS A 127 2.97 -6.56 -23.96
CA LYS A 127 3.69 -5.29 -24.04
C LYS A 127 2.75 -4.09 -24.21
N ASN A 128 2.48 -3.36 -23.13
CA ASN A 128 1.69 -2.12 -23.13
C ASN A 128 0.17 -2.30 -23.31
N ARG A 129 -0.45 -3.30 -22.72
CA ARG A 129 -1.92 -3.38 -22.74
C ARG A 129 -2.49 -3.50 -21.34
N PRO A 130 -3.58 -2.82 -21.16
CA PRO A 130 -4.44 -2.24 -22.18
C PRO A 130 -4.22 -0.73 -22.30
N PRO A 131 -4.02 -0.17 -23.42
CA PRO A 131 -4.51 1.17 -23.67
C PRO A 131 -5.99 1.03 -23.98
N LEU A 132 -6.78 0.76 -22.98
CA LEU A 132 -8.23 0.69 -23.15
C LEU A 132 -8.83 2.06 -23.06
N VAL A 133 -8.04 3.02 -22.56
CA VAL A 133 -8.34 4.45 -22.52
C VAL A 133 -7.11 5.18 -23.03
N ASP A 134 -7.31 6.05 -24.00
CA ASP A 134 -6.22 6.80 -24.60
C ASP A 134 -5.49 7.65 -23.55
N GLY A 135 -4.15 7.63 -23.59
CA GLY A 135 -3.29 8.36 -22.66
C GLY A 135 -3.20 7.81 -21.22
N LEU A 136 -3.91 6.73 -20.87
CA LEU A 136 -3.81 6.11 -19.56
C LEU A 136 -3.05 4.78 -19.64
N ARG A 137 -2.16 4.56 -18.67
CA ARG A 137 -1.38 3.32 -18.49
C ARG A 137 -1.63 2.76 -17.11
N VAL A 138 -1.07 1.59 -16.84
CA VAL A 138 -1.03 0.99 -15.50
C VAL A 138 0.43 0.68 -15.13
N ILE A 139 0.73 0.69 -13.83
CA ILE A 139 2.02 0.22 -13.31
C ILE A 139 1.98 -1.30 -13.31
N GLU A 140 3.06 -1.94 -13.75
CA GLU A 140 3.29 -3.36 -13.52
C GLU A 140 3.71 -3.56 -12.06
N ALA A 141 2.90 -4.33 -11.31
CA ALA A 141 3.08 -4.53 -9.88
C ALA A 141 3.55 -5.95 -9.56
N SER A 142 4.82 -6.11 -9.21
CA SER A 142 5.35 -7.38 -8.74
C SER A 142 4.67 -7.78 -7.42
N GLY A 143 4.20 -9.03 -7.35
CA GLY A 143 3.36 -9.51 -6.25
C GLY A 143 1.89 -9.05 -6.33
N GLY A 144 1.50 -8.32 -7.37
CA GLY A 144 0.10 -7.87 -7.54
C GLY A 144 -0.87 -9.03 -7.67
N ARG A 145 -0.47 -10.16 -8.28
CA ARG A 145 -1.27 -11.38 -8.36
C ARG A 145 -1.59 -11.91 -6.96
N VAL A 146 -0.58 -11.98 -6.10
CA VAL A 146 -0.75 -12.44 -4.72
C VAL A 146 -1.76 -11.58 -3.96
N ALA A 147 -1.76 -10.27 -4.19
CA ALA A 147 -2.73 -9.36 -3.56
C ALA A 147 -4.16 -9.57 -4.09
N LEU A 148 -4.34 -9.90 -5.38
CA LEU A 148 -5.65 -10.23 -5.95
C LEU A 148 -6.20 -11.54 -5.39
N ASP A 149 -5.33 -12.54 -5.16
CA ASP A 149 -5.74 -13.87 -4.70
C ASP A 149 -5.88 -13.93 -3.16
N HIS A 150 -5.13 -13.08 -2.43
CA HIS A 150 -5.09 -13.05 -0.96
C HIS A 150 -5.44 -11.67 -0.42
N ASN A 151 -6.72 -11.39 -0.35
CA ASN A 151 -7.28 -10.14 0.15
C ASN A 151 -8.36 -10.39 1.19
N VAL A 152 -8.76 -9.33 1.87
CA VAL A 152 -9.82 -9.34 2.88
C VAL A 152 -10.81 -8.21 2.60
N VAL A 153 -12.07 -8.43 2.94
CA VAL A 153 -13.09 -7.37 2.91
C VAL A 153 -12.89 -6.46 4.12
N ARG A 154 -12.77 -5.16 3.88
CA ARG A 154 -12.74 -4.15 4.92
C ARG A 154 -13.92 -3.21 4.77
N HIS A 155 -14.78 -3.19 5.78
CA HIS A 155 -15.84 -2.21 5.90
C HIS A 155 -15.28 -0.89 6.40
N ILE A 156 -15.55 0.21 5.69
CA ILE A 156 -15.19 1.57 6.09
C ILE A 156 -16.38 2.50 5.95
N GLU A 157 -16.47 3.48 6.83
CA GLU A 157 -17.53 4.48 6.83
C GLU A 157 -16.98 5.87 7.14
N GLY A 158 -17.63 6.91 6.64
CA GLY A 158 -17.25 8.28 6.87
C GLY A 158 -17.75 9.24 5.79
N ARG A 159 -17.15 10.43 5.77
CA ARG A 159 -17.51 11.49 4.85
C ARG A 159 -16.70 11.40 3.55
N MET A 160 -17.41 11.45 2.43
CA MET A 160 -16.80 11.51 1.09
C MET A 160 -16.33 12.93 0.72
N PRO A 161 -15.53 13.10 -0.35
CA PRO A 161 -15.09 14.41 -0.83
C PRO A 161 -16.22 15.40 -1.14
N ASP A 162 -17.38 14.92 -1.51
CA ASP A 162 -18.58 15.72 -1.76
C ASP A 162 -19.37 16.11 -0.50
N GLY A 163 -18.89 15.70 0.68
CA GLY A 163 -19.47 16.01 1.99
C GLY A 163 -20.53 15.04 2.46
N ARG A 164 -21.00 14.10 1.66
CA ARG A 164 -22.00 13.09 2.06
C ARG A 164 -21.36 11.97 2.86
N ASN A 165 -22.06 11.46 3.87
CA ASN A 165 -21.62 10.25 4.58
C ASN A 165 -22.00 9.01 3.77
N ASN A 166 -21.11 8.02 3.78
CA ASN A 166 -21.34 6.73 3.17
C ASN A 166 -20.59 5.63 3.92
N SER A 167 -20.95 4.38 3.64
CA SER A 167 -20.23 3.20 4.08
C SER A 167 -20.05 2.24 2.92
N VAL A 168 -18.89 1.64 2.81
CA VAL A 168 -18.54 0.76 1.70
C VAL A 168 -17.67 -0.41 2.16
N ASP A 169 -17.76 -1.50 1.41
CA ASP A 169 -16.86 -2.64 1.54
C ASP A 169 -15.79 -2.58 0.45
N LEU A 170 -14.53 -2.61 0.85
CA LEU A 170 -13.37 -2.65 -0.05
C LEU A 170 -12.63 -3.98 0.10
N LEU A 171 -12.15 -4.52 -1.01
CA LEU A 171 -11.11 -5.55 -0.98
C LEU A 171 -9.78 -4.89 -0.71
N VAL A 172 -9.08 -5.35 0.32
CA VAL A 172 -7.78 -4.86 0.75
C VAL A 172 -6.81 -6.03 0.77
N ALA A 173 -5.63 -5.89 0.23
CA ALA A 173 -4.61 -6.95 0.28
C ALA A 173 -4.40 -7.42 1.72
N SER A 174 -4.31 -8.72 1.94
CA SER A 174 -3.95 -9.25 3.27
C SER A 174 -2.55 -8.80 3.66
N ILE A 175 -2.23 -8.77 4.96
CA ILE A 175 -0.88 -8.38 5.41
C ILE A 175 0.21 -9.30 4.81
N PRO A 176 0.04 -10.62 4.71
CA PRO A 176 1.00 -11.47 3.98
C PRO A 176 1.22 -11.02 2.54
N ALA A 177 0.17 -10.80 1.76
CA ALA A 177 0.27 -10.36 0.37
C ALA A 177 0.89 -8.96 0.24
N PHE A 178 0.53 -8.04 1.13
CA PHE A 178 1.11 -6.71 1.22
C PHE A 178 2.63 -6.76 1.44
N LEU A 179 3.12 -7.62 2.34
CA LEU A 179 4.55 -7.81 2.59
C LEU A 179 5.29 -8.33 1.36
N VAL A 180 4.66 -9.19 0.54
CA VAL A 180 5.24 -9.61 -0.74
C VAL A 180 5.48 -8.41 -1.66
N MET A 181 4.45 -7.60 -1.89
CA MET A 181 4.56 -6.40 -2.72
C MET A 181 5.60 -5.40 -2.17
N LYS A 182 5.63 -5.21 -0.85
CA LYS A 182 6.63 -4.35 -0.19
C LYS A 182 8.06 -4.89 -0.30
N GLY A 183 8.24 -6.20 -0.31
CA GLY A 183 9.55 -6.82 -0.55
C GLY A 183 10.09 -6.49 -1.94
N TYR A 184 9.26 -6.53 -2.97
CA TYR A 184 9.65 -6.09 -4.31
C TYR A 184 9.91 -4.58 -4.38
N ALA A 185 9.05 -3.77 -3.76
CA ALA A 185 9.23 -2.32 -3.73
C ALA A 185 10.54 -1.91 -3.04
N LEU A 186 10.92 -2.57 -1.95
CA LEU A 186 12.12 -2.31 -1.16
C LEU A 186 13.44 -2.51 -1.94
N ILE A 187 13.41 -3.35 -2.98
CA ILE A 187 14.55 -3.57 -3.89
C ILE A 187 14.46 -2.64 -5.10
N GLY A 188 13.27 -2.38 -5.60
CA GLY A 188 13.05 -1.69 -6.87
C GLY A 188 13.10 -0.17 -6.79
N ARG A 189 12.99 0.42 -5.60
CA ARG A 189 12.97 1.88 -5.40
C ARG A 189 13.50 2.30 -4.03
N ASP A 190 13.87 3.56 -3.93
CA ASP A 190 14.36 4.16 -2.67
C ASP A 190 13.25 5.03 -2.04
N LYS A 191 12.20 4.38 -1.51
CA LYS A 191 11.13 5.05 -0.75
C LYS A 191 11.20 4.57 0.70
N LYS A 192 11.65 5.44 1.61
CA LYS A 192 11.88 5.11 3.04
C LYS A 192 10.65 4.52 3.73
N LYS A 193 9.47 4.98 3.33
CA LYS A 193 8.20 4.46 3.85
C LYS A 193 8.02 2.95 3.64
N ASP A 194 8.60 2.35 2.59
CA ASP A 194 8.44 0.91 2.36
C ASP A 194 9.05 0.07 3.49
N ALA A 195 10.21 0.47 4.03
CA ALA A 195 10.81 -0.19 5.20
C ALA A 195 9.96 0.03 6.47
N TYR A 196 9.42 1.24 6.66
CA TYR A 196 8.51 1.53 7.77
C TYR A 196 7.22 0.69 7.69
N ASP A 197 6.59 0.62 6.54
CA ASP A 197 5.36 -0.15 6.32
C ASP A 197 5.56 -1.65 6.63
N ILE A 198 6.74 -2.21 6.28
CA ILE A 198 7.12 -3.59 6.62
C ILE A 198 7.26 -3.73 8.14
N TYR A 199 8.08 -2.88 8.76
CA TYR A 199 8.29 -2.90 10.21
C TYR A 199 6.98 -2.76 10.98
N PHE A 200 6.16 -1.75 10.63
CA PHE A 200 4.87 -1.51 11.28
C PHE A 200 3.97 -2.74 11.21
N SER A 201 3.87 -3.35 10.03
CA SER A 201 3.01 -4.52 9.82
C SER A 201 3.50 -5.75 10.57
N VAL A 202 4.79 -6.01 10.56
CA VAL A 202 5.37 -7.17 11.27
C VAL A 202 5.25 -7.02 12.79
N ARG A 203 5.57 -5.82 13.31
CA ARG A 203 5.54 -5.55 14.75
C ARG A 203 4.13 -5.63 15.33
N ASN A 204 3.15 -5.09 14.60
CA ASN A 204 1.83 -4.83 15.13
C ASN A 204 0.76 -5.81 14.63
N PHE A 205 1.15 -6.88 13.94
CA PHE A 205 0.21 -7.94 13.57
C PHE A 205 -0.38 -8.59 14.83
N ASP A 206 -1.69 -8.86 14.78
CA ASP A 206 -2.34 -9.50 15.94
C ASP A 206 -1.70 -10.87 16.23
N GLY A 207 -1.29 -11.06 17.48
CA GLY A 207 -0.48 -12.23 17.90
C GLY A 207 1.02 -12.11 17.57
N GLY A 208 1.47 -11.02 16.94
CA GLY A 208 2.89 -10.71 16.74
C GLY A 208 3.56 -11.39 15.54
N PRO A 209 4.90 -11.22 15.41
CA PRO A 209 5.64 -11.67 14.22
C PRO A 209 5.58 -13.18 13.95
N VAL A 210 5.48 -14.01 14.99
CA VAL A 210 5.42 -15.47 14.82
C VAL A 210 4.08 -15.89 14.22
N VAL A 211 2.97 -15.30 14.70
CA VAL A 211 1.63 -15.58 14.17
C VAL A 211 1.52 -15.08 12.73
N LEU A 212 2.08 -13.91 12.42
CA LEU A 212 2.18 -13.43 11.05
C LEU A 212 2.98 -14.41 10.17
N ALA A 213 4.08 -14.97 10.67
CA ALA A 213 4.86 -15.94 9.90
C ALA A 213 4.04 -17.19 9.56
N GLU A 214 3.19 -17.70 10.46
CA GLU A 214 2.30 -18.84 10.15
C GLU A 214 1.34 -18.49 9.00
N ALA A 215 0.72 -17.30 9.03
CA ALA A 215 -0.13 -16.85 7.93
C ALA A 215 0.65 -16.68 6.61
N CYS A 216 1.90 -16.25 6.67
CA CYS A 216 2.77 -16.11 5.49
C CYS A 216 3.22 -17.47 4.93
N LYS A 217 3.39 -18.50 5.78
CA LYS A 217 3.82 -19.85 5.35
C LYS A 217 2.83 -20.49 4.37
N GLU A 218 1.54 -20.22 4.51
CA GLU A 218 0.51 -20.74 3.62
C GLU A 218 0.73 -20.31 2.16
N LEU A 219 1.42 -19.18 1.96
CA LEU A 219 1.68 -18.61 0.64
C LEU A 219 3.04 -19.02 0.06
N LEU A 220 3.95 -19.59 0.86
CA LEU A 220 5.35 -19.86 0.45
C LEU A 220 5.51 -20.90 -0.66
N ALA A 221 4.46 -21.63 -1.01
CA ALA A 221 4.48 -22.53 -2.17
C ALA A 221 4.62 -21.76 -3.50
N ASP A 222 4.28 -20.49 -3.53
CA ASP A 222 4.48 -19.59 -4.66
C ASP A 222 5.89 -18.97 -4.59
N GLU A 223 6.71 -19.20 -5.63
CA GLU A 223 8.08 -18.68 -5.68
C GLU A 223 8.13 -17.15 -5.71
N SER A 224 7.11 -16.49 -6.26
CA SER A 224 7.02 -15.02 -6.25
C SER A 224 6.83 -14.50 -4.82
N VAL A 225 6.08 -15.20 -3.99
CA VAL A 225 5.92 -14.89 -2.56
C VAL A 225 7.24 -15.07 -1.84
N ALA A 226 7.88 -16.25 -2.02
CA ALA A 226 9.16 -16.54 -1.39
C ALA A 226 10.22 -15.49 -1.77
N MET A 227 10.25 -15.05 -3.02
CA MET A 227 11.16 -13.99 -3.49
C MET A 227 10.85 -12.66 -2.80
N GLY A 228 9.58 -12.26 -2.71
CA GLY A 228 9.19 -11.03 -1.99
C GLY A 228 9.69 -11.00 -0.55
N TYR A 229 9.54 -12.10 0.19
CA TYR A 229 10.02 -12.19 1.57
C TYR A 229 11.55 -12.26 1.66
N ARG A 230 12.24 -12.95 0.73
CA ARG A 230 13.73 -12.95 0.64
C ARG A 230 14.26 -11.54 0.37
N ASN A 231 13.56 -10.74 -0.41
CA ASN A 231 13.92 -9.34 -0.66
C ASN A 231 13.92 -8.54 0.65
N ILE A 232 12.90 -8.73 1.51
CA ILE A 232 12.89 -8.13 2.84
C ILE A 232 14.07 -8.66 3.67
N ALA A 233 14.28 -9.98 3.69
CA ALA A 233 15.37 -10.60 4.44
C ALA A 233 16.74 -10.00 4.05
N SER A 234 16.96 -9.70 2.77
CA SER A 234 18.23 -9.14 2.28
C SER A 234 18.54 -7.74 2.82
N LYS A 235 17.52 -7.01 3.30
CA LYS A 235 17.62 -5.63 3.80
C LYS A 235 17.55 -5.54 5.34
N PHE A 236 17.36 -6.66 6.04
CA PHE A 236 17.22 -6.75 7.49
C PHE A 236 18.10 -7.85 8.10
N ARG A 237 19.32 -8.09 7.58
CA ARG A 237 20.25 -9.12 8.09
C ARG A 237 20.91 -8.68 9.39
N HIS A 238 21.23 -7.38 9.49
CA HIS A 238 21.89 -6.74 10.63
C HIS A 238 21.15 -5.46 11.00
N GLU A 239 21.36 -4.97 12.22
CA GLU A 239 20.70 -3.73 12.66
C GLU A 239 21.19 -2.49 11.90
N GLU A 240 22.42 -2.53 11.34
CA GLU A 240 22.99 -1.49 10.50
C GLU A 240 22.61 -1.59 9.02
N ASP A 241 21.82 -2.58 8.63
CA ASP A 241 21.38 -2.73 7.25
C ASP A 241 20.38 -1.63 6.85
N PHE A 242 20.14 -1.52 5.56
CA PHE A 242 19.26 -0.51 4.96
C PHE A 242 17.88 -0.45 5.63
N GLY A 243 17.26 -1.59 5.90
CA GLY A 243 15.90 -1.65 6.46
C GLY A 243 15.79 -0.96 7.82
N PRO A 244 16.50 -1.43 8.88
CA PRO A 244 16.42 -0.82 10.22
C PRO A 244 16.86 0.65 10.24
N GLN A 245 17.95 1.00 9.52
CA GLN A 245 18.40 2.39 9.42
C GLN A 245 17.37 3.29 8.75
N THR A 246 16.71 2.78 7.70
CA THR A 246 15.67 3.53 6.99
C THR A 246 14.44 3.76 7.87
N VAL A 247 14.01 2.76 8.64
CA VAL A 247 12.91 2.91 9.62
C VAL A 247 13.25 3.99 10.63
N LYS A 248 14.44 3.94 11.23
CA LYS A 248 14.93 4.98 12.13
C LYS A 248 14.89 6.37 11.49
N ALA A 249 15.51 6.52 10.32
CA ALA A 249 15.59 7.80 9.62
C ALA A 249 14.21 8.35 9.27
N PHE A 250 13.26 7.47 8.88
CA PHE A 250 11.91 7.85 8.53
C PHE A 250 11.11 8.38 9.73
N LEU A 251 11.29 7.77 10.91
CA LEU A 251 10.55 8.11 12.11
C LEU A 251 11.19 9.18 13.00
N THR A 252 12.50 9.43 12.85
CA THR A 252 13.29 10.27 13.79
C THR A 252 12.70 11.66 14.03
N GLU A 253 12.02 12.23 13.05
CA GLU A 253 11.45 13.58 13.14
C GLU A 253 9.91 13.55 13.21
N SER A 254 9.35 12.51 13.83
CA SER A 254 7.90 12.36 13.93
C SER A 254 7.44 11.93 15.32
N ASP A 255 6.22 12.30 15.68
CA ASP A 255 5.56 11.82 16.90
C ASP A 255 5.24 10.31 16.87
N ALA A 256 5.43 9.65 15.72
CA ALA A 256 5.21 8.22 15.56
C ALA A 256 6.29 7.34 16.22
N LEU A 257 7.36 7.93 16.76
CA LEU A 257 8.33 7.23 17.61
C LEU A 257 7.68 6.67 18.90
N GLY A 258 6.61 7.29 19.37
CA GLY A 258 6.07 6.98 20.70
C GLY A 258 7.11 7.26 21.79
N ASP A 259 7.23 6.31 22.74
CA ASP A 259 8.17 6.44 23.86
C ASP A 259 9.60 5.93 23.55
N MET A 260 9.88 5.52 22.30
CA MET A 260 11.18 4.98 21.91
C MET A 260 12.12 6.06 21.38
N THR A 261 13.41 5.92 21.68
CA THR A 261 14.45 6.72 21.02
C THR A 261 14.68 6.22 19.59
N PRO A 262 15.27 7.04 18.69
CA PRO A 262 15.62 6.60 17.34
C PRO A 262 16.47 5.33 17.28
N ASP A 263 17.43 5.16 18.21
CA ASP A 263 18.26 3.96 18.27
C ASP A 263 17.45 2.73 18.72
N GLN A 264 16.55 2.89 19.67
CA GLN A 264 15.63 1.83 20.08
C GLN A 264 14.71 1.40 18.92
N ILE A 265 14.23 2.33 18.10
CA ILE A 265 13.45 2.02 16.89
C ILE A 265 14.27 1.20 15.89
N GLN A 266 15.54 1.53 15.68
CA GLN A 266 16.41 0.77 14.78
C GLN A 266 16.58 -0.68 15.24
N VAL A 267 16.88 -0.87 16.52
CA VAL A 267 17.04 -2.20 17.14
C VAL A 267 15.71 -2.97 17.10
N ASP A 268 14.59 -2.32 17.46
CA ASP A 268 13.27 -2.97 17.44
C ASP A 268 12.88 -3.38 16.01
N ALA A 269 13.09 -2.51 15.01
CA ALA A 269 12.81 -2.83 13.62
C ALA A 269 13.59 -4.06 13.14
N PHE A 270 14.87 -4.15 13.47
CA PHE A 270 15.68 -5.32 13.19
C PHE A 270 15.14 -6.56 13.89
N MET A 271 14.88 -6.47 15.20
CA MET A 271 14.47 -7.63 16.02
C MET A 271 13.11 -8.18 15.61
N GLN A 272 12.11 -7.32 15.37
CA GLN A 272 10.76 -7.76 14.98
C GLN A 272 10.77 -8.47 13.62
N VAL A 273 11.43 -7.86 12.62
CA VAL A 273 11.53 -8.47 11.28
C VAL A 273 12.36 -9.76 11.33
N ARG A 274 13.42 -9.80 12.13
CA ARG A 274 14.24 -11.02 12.32
C ARG A 274 13.45 -12.17 12.96
N VAL A 275 12.60 -11.90 13.96
CA VAL A 275 11.73 -12.92 14.58
C VAL A 275 10.79 -13.50 13.52
N TRP A 276 10.16 -12.65 12.71
CA TRP A 276 9.29 -13.06 11.62
C TRP A 276 10.04 -13.92 10.58
N LEU A 277 11.21 -13.46 10.10
CA LEU A 277 12.01 -14.18 9.11
C LEU A 277 12.53 -15.53 9.63
N ARG A 278 12.92 -15.60 10.92
CA ARG A 278 13.33 -16.84 11.54
C ARG A 278 12.18 -17.84 11.57
N ALA A 279 10.99 -17.41 11.94
CA ALA A 279 9.81 -18.26 11.96
C ALA A 279 9.42 -18.76 10.56
N LEU A 280 9.74 -18.00 9.49
CA LEU A 280 9.57 -18.41 8.09
C LEU A 280 10.68 -19.35 7.57
N ASN A 281 11.78 -19.57 8.32
CA ASN A 281 13.00 -20.23 7.84
C ASN A 281 13.65 -19.49 6.64
N LEU A 282 13.56 -18.17 6.60
CA LEU A 282 14.12 -17.31 5.55
C LEU A 282 15.32 -16.48 6.06
N MET A 283 15.91 -16.82 7.18
CA MET A 283 17.14 -16.19 7.64
C MET A 283 18.27 -16.48 6.66
N ILE A 284 18.91 -15.41 6.19
CA ILE A 284 20.17 -15.52 5.46
C ILE A 284 21.25 -15.68 6.53
N GLU A 285 21.80 -16.91 6.66
CA GLU A 285 22.97 -17.13 7.49
C GLU A 285 24.13 -16.34 6.89
N THR A 286 24.73 -15.49 7.72
CA THR A 286 25.96 -14.80 7.32
C THR A 286 27.10 -15.82 7.48
N PRO A 287 27.95 -16.01 6.47
CA PRO A 287 29.10 -16.89 6.56
C PRO A 287 30.11 -16.44 7.63
#